data_7fe7e630de58c08f0788177c20317bd7
#
_entry.id   7fe7e630de58c08f0788177c20317bd7
#
_cell.length_a   1.000
_cell.length_b   1.000
_cell.length_c   1.000
_cell.angle_alpha   90.00
_cell.angle_beta   90.00
_cell.angle_gamma   90.00
#
_symmetry.space_group_name_H-M   'P 1'
#
loop_
_entity.id
_entity.type
_entity.pdbx_description
1 polymer ?
#
loop_
_entity_poly.entity_id
_entity_poly.type
_entity_poly.pdbx_seq_one_letter_code
_entity_poly.pdbx_strand_id
1 'polypeptide(L)'
;MNENAETAHATSPGSAPAAAYAPSPSDRVRDQVARYEATAGAEGGELGGLPVVILTTTGAQSGITRKNPIMRVVRDGVYAAIASYAGGPQNPAWYYNLLAQPYATIQDGPQARRVRAREVLDDEKQAWWDLADAGNPNYARYRATSGRDIPILALEPADWADEVG
;
A
#
# COMPACT_ATOMS: atom_id res chain seq x y z
N MET A 1 13.46 -27.72 -41.38
CA MET A 1 12.77 -26.41 -41.51
C MET A 1 12.04 -26.19 -40.21
N ASN A 2 12.68 -25.47 -39.30
CA ASN A 2 12.12 -25.10 -38.06
C ASN A 2 11.72 -23.64 -38.13
N GLU A 3 10.46 -23.41 -38.33
CA GLU A 3 9.91 -22.11 -38.08
C GLU A 3 9.59 -22.00 -36.61
N ASN A 4 10.55 -21.45 -35.89
CA ASN A 4 10.26 -20.95 -34.57
C ASN A 4 9.41 -19.68 -34.76
N ALA A 5 8.12 -19.84 -34.63
CA ALA A 5 7.26 -18.71 -34.39
C ALA A 5 7.60 -18.17 -33.00
N GLU A 6 8.51 -17.22 -32.99
CA GLU A 6 8.78 -16.42 -31.82
C GLU A 6 7.56 -15.55 -31.59
N THR A 7 6.70 -16.00 -30.68
CA THR A 7 5.63 -15.15 -30.17
C THR A 7 6.27 -14.02 -29.40
N ALA A 8 6.50 -12.92 -30.07
CA ALA A 8 6.82 -11.68 -29.41
C ALA A 8 5.64 -11.36 -28.49
N HIS A 9 5.86 -11.49 -27.20
CA HIS A 9 4.95 -10.92 -26.22
C HIS A 9 5.01 -9.42 -26.39
N ALA A 10 4.05 -8.89 -27.11
CA ALA A 10 3.88 -7.44 -27.17
C ALA A 10 3.50 -6.98 -25.77
N THR A 11 4.44 -6.38 -25.07
CA THR A 11 4.15 -5.60 -23.89
C THR A 11 3.21 -4.49 -24.31
N SER A 12 2.01 -4.47 -23.71
CA SER A 12 1.07 -3.37 -23.95
C SER A 12 1.76 -2.05 -23.63
N PRO A 13 1.63 -1.02 -24.50
CA PRO A 13 2.19 0.30 -24.19
C PRO A 13 1.65 0.79 -22.86
N GLY A 14 2.52 1.12 -21.91
CA GLY A 14 2.16 1.63 -20.59
C GLY A 14 2.26 0.63 -19.44
N SER A 15 2.64 -0.62 -19.70
CA SER A 15 2.93 -1.58 -18.62
C SER A 15 4.41 -1.51 -18.28
N ALA A 16 4.73 -1.03 -17.08
CA ALA A 16 6.07 -1.23 -16.54
C ALA A 16 6.31 -2.74 -16.36
N PRO A 17 7.53 -3.25 -16.61
CA PRO A 17 7.83 -4.63 -16.29
C PRO A 17 7.53 -4.87 -14.81
N ALA A 18 6.80 -5.94 -14.50
CA ALA A 18 6.51 -6.30 -13.13
C ALA A 18 7.82 -6.53 -12.38
N ALA A 19 8.07 -5.76 -11.34
CA ALA A 19 9.20 -6.00 -10.46
C ALA A 19 9.03 -7.35 -9.78
N ALA A 20 10.13 -8.04 -9.51
CA ALA A 20 10.09 -9.29 -8.77
C ALA A 20 9.40 -9.08 -7.42
N TYR A 21 8.47 -9.95 -7.08
CA TYR A 21 7.76 -9.91 -5.81
C TYR A 21 8.48 -10.81 -4.80
N ALA A 22 8.76 -10.26 -3.62
CA ALA A 22 9.24 -11.05 -2.49
C ALA A 22 8.20 -11.04 -1.39
N PRO A 23 7.67 -12.22 -1.01
CA PRO A 23 6.74 -12.32 0.12
C PRO A 23 7.36 -11.80 1.41
N SER A 24 6.51 -11.29 2.31
CA SER A 24 6.95 -10.86 3.63
C SER A 24 7.58 -12.01 4.40
N PRO A 25 8.65 -11.77 5.18
CA PRO A 25 9.17 -12.78 6.11
C PRO A 25 8.20 -13.10 7.25
N SER A 26 7.20 -12.26 7.51
CA SER A 26 6.14 -12.54 8.48
C SER A 26 5.12 -13.49 7.86
N ASP A 27 4.97 -14.68 8.45
CA ASP A 27 3.98 -15.67 8.01
C ASP A 27 2.56 -15.09 8.03
N ARG A 28 2.22 -14.35 9.07
CA ARG A 28 0.90 -13.71 9.19
C ARG A 28 0.62 -12.74 8.04
N VAL A 29 1.57 -11.89 7.72
CA VAL A 29 1.42 -10.92 6.62
C VAL A 29 1.34 -11.62 5.29
N ARG A 30 2.24 -12.57 5.05
CA ARG A 30 2.29 -13.34 3.81
C ARG A 30 0.98 -14.08 3.57
N ASP A 31 0.48 -14.78 4.58
CA ASP A 31 -0.74 -15.57 4.47
C ASP A 31 -1.97 -14.68 4.28
N GLN A 32 -2.03 -13.55 4.98
CA GLN A 32 -3.12 -12.59 4.83
C GLN A 32 -3.16 -11.99 3.41
N VAL A 33 -2.01 -11.59 2.88
CA VAL A 33 -1.90 -11.07 1.52
C VAL A 33 -2.35 -12.11 0.51
N ALA A 34 -1.88 -13.36 0.65
CA ALA A 34 -2.24 -14.45 -0.25
C ALA A 34 -3.75 -14.71 -0.25
N ARG A 35 -4.38 -14.76 0.92
CA ARG A 35 -5.84 -14.96 1.03
C ARG A 35 -6.61 -13.79 0.45
N TYR A 36 -6.18 -12.58 0.73
CA TYR A 36 -6.82 -11.38 0.22
C TYR A 36 -6.83 -11.39 -1.31
N GLU A 37 -5.67 -11.62 -1.91
CA GLU A 37 -5.53 -11.63 -3.37
C GLU A 37 -6.32 -12.78 -4.02
N ALA A 38 -6.28 -13.97 -3.41
CA ALA A 38 -6.98 -15.14 -3.96
C ALA A 38 -8.51 -15.01 -3.91
N THR A 39 -9.05 -14.22 -3.00
CA THR A 39 -10.48 -14.09 -2.74
C THR A 39 -11.04 -12.69 -3.05
N ALA A 40 -10.24 -11.82 -3.64
CA ALA A 40 -10.60 -10.43 -3.89
C ALA A 40 -11.09 -9.72 -2.61
N GLY A 41 -10.42 -9.98 -1.50
CA GLY A 41 -10.72 -9.36 -0.21
C GLY A 41 -11.83 -10.02 0.60
N ALA A 42 -12.46 -11.09 0.10
CA ALA A 42 -13.51 -11.80 0.85
C ALA A 42 -12.92 -12.51 2.09
N GLU A 43 -11.69 -13.02 1.98
CA GLU A 43 -10.92 -13.53 3.09
C GLU A 43 -9.67 -12.68 3.28
N GLY A 44 -9.17 -12.58 4.52
CA GLY A 44 -8.01 -11.75 4.82
C GLY A 44 -8.28 -10.25 4.73
N GLY A 45 -9.54 -9.84 4.59
CA GLY A 45 -9.96 -8.44 4.42
C GLY A 45 -10.04 -7.65 5.72
N GLU A 46 -9.70 -8.26 6.85
CA GLU A 46 -9.78 -7.61 8.16
C GLU A 46 -8.54 -7.89 8.99
N LEU A 47 -8.23 -6.97 9.89
CA LEU A 47 -7.21 -7.14 10.92
C LEU A 47 -7.78 -6.57 12.22
N GLY A 48 -7.89 -7.43 13.24
CA GLY A 48 -8.53 -7.04 14.49
C GLY A 48 -9.99 -6.60 14.33
N GLY A 49 -10.72 -7.18 13.37
CA GLY A 49 -12.11 -6.83 13.08
C GLY A 49 -12.29 -5.57 12.24
N LEU A 50 -11.21 -4.94 11.78
CA LEU A 50 -11.25 -3.72 10.98
C LEU A 50 -10.81 -3.98 9.54
N PRO A 51 -11.44 -3.31 8.56
CA PRO A 51 -11.12 -3.55 7.16
C PRO A 51 -9.71 -3.11 6.80
N VAL A 52 -9.07 -3.89 5.93
CA VAL A 52 -7.76 -3.57 5.36
C VAL A 52 -7.80 -3.53 3.84
N VAL A 53 -6.81 -2.90 3.26
CA VAL A 53 -6.48 -2.95 1.84
C VAL A 53 -5.06 -3.49 1.69
N ILE A 54 -4.69 -3.96 0.51
CA ILE A 54 -3.33 -4.40 0.23
C ILE A 54 -2.57 -3.27 -0.48
N LEU A 55 -1.52 -2.81 0.18
CA LEU A 55 -0.59 -1.83 -0.37
C LEU A 55 0.59 -2.56 -0.99
N THR A 56 0.82 -2.32 -2.28
CA THR A 56 1.96 -2.85 -3.01
C THR A 56 2.93 -1.73 -3.31
N THR A 57 4.16 -1.84 -2.79
CA THR A 57 5.23 -0.84 -2.94
C THR A 57 6.46 -1.46 -3.60
N THR A 58 7.34 -0.58 -4.09
CA THR A 58 8.66 -0.97 -4.59
C THR A 58 9.71 -0.72 -3.52
N GLY A 59 10.50 -1.74 -3.20
CA GLY A 59 11.54 -1.65 -2.17
C GLY A 59 12.54 -0.53 -2.46
N ALA A 60 12.78 0.33 -1.46
CA ALA A 60 13.62 1.52 -1.60
C ALA A 60 15.07 1.19 -2.03
N GLN A 61 15.60 0.09 -1.56
CA GLN A 61 16.98 -0.33 -1.83
C GLN A 61 17.07 -1.45 -2.86
N SER A 62 16.14 -2.40 -2.82
CA SER A 62 16.19 -3.60 -3.65
C SER A 62 15.45 -3.48 -4.98
N GLY A 63 14.49 -2.55 -5.10
CA GLY A 63 13.57 -2.51 -6.23
C GLY A 63 12.57 -3.65 -6.25
N ILE A 64 12.56 -4.51 -5.23
CA ILE A 64 11.68 -5.67 -5.14
C ILE A 64 10.29 -5.23 -4.69
N THR A 65 9.25 -5.78 -5.32
CA THR A 65 7.87 -5.51 -4.93
C THR A 65 7.56 -6.12 -3.57
N ARG A 66 6.95 -5.32 -2.69
CA ARG A 66 6.51 -5.70 -1.36
C ARG A 66 5.01 -5.44 -1.22
N LYS A 67 4.32 -6.29 -0.47
CA LYS A 67 2.89 -6.16 -0.21
C LYS A 67 2.60 -6.23 1.28
N ASN A 68 1.74 -5.32 1.73
CA ASN A 68 1.36 -5.23 3.13
C ASN A 68 -0.13 -4.91 3.26
N PRO A 69 -0.84 -5.57 4.19
CA PRO A 69 -2.16 -5.09 4.58
C PRO A 69 -1.99 -3.81 5.41
N ILE A 70 -2.77 -2.80 5.08
CA ILE A 70 -2.88 -1.57 5.86
C ILE A 70 -4.35 -1.28 6.14
N MET A 71 -4.63 -0.57 7.22
CA MET A 71 -6.00 -0.19 7.56
C MET A 71 -6.63 0.63 6.44
N ARG A 72 -7.87 0.32 6.12
CA ARG A 72 -8.63 1.01 5.08
C ARG A 72 -9.12 2.34 5.61
N VAL A 73 -8.50 3.43 5.19
CA VAL A 73 -8.91 4.81 5.46
C VAL A 73 -9.01 5.50 4.12
N VAL A 74 -10.22 5.88 3.71
CA VAL A 74 -10.46 6.41 2.37
C VAL A 74 -11.51 7.52 2.41
N ARG A 75 -11.28 8.57 1.62
CA ARG A 75 -12.20 9.67 1.39
C ARG A 75 -12.07 10.14 -0.06
N ASP A 76 -13.19 10.21 -0.78
CA ASP A 76 -13.24 10.72 -2.16
C ASP A 76 -12.23 10.05 -3.10
N GLY A 77 -12.04 8.74 -2.95
CA GLY A 77 -11.12 7.97 -3.78
C GLY A 77 -9.64 8.09 -3.41
N VAL A 78 -9.30 8.86 -2.37
CA VAL A 78 -7.95 9.00 -1.84
C VAL A 78 -7.82 8.15 -0.58
N TYR A 79 -6.79 7.31 -0.53
CA TYR A 79 -6.50 6.48 0.64
C TYR A 79 -5.45 7.16 1.51
N ALA A 80 -5.54 6.94 2.82
CA ALA A 80 -4.49 7.35 3.73
C ALA A 80 -3.68 6.12 4.18
N ALA A 81 -2.38 6.15 3.94
CA ALA A 81 -1.45 5.18 4.50
C ALA A 81 -0.88 5.76 5.79
N ILE A 82 -1.30 5.21 6.92
CA ILE A 82 -0.92 5.69 8.24
C ILE A 82 0.21 4.83 8.78
N ALA A 83 1.38 5.42 8.96
CA ALA A 83 2.61 4.71 9.32
C ALA A 83 2.72 4.46 10.83
N SER A 84 1.63 3.98 11.44
CA SER A 84 1.54 3.76 12.89
C SER A 84 2.38 2.59 13.39
N TYR A 85 2.53 1.56 12.58
CA TYR A 85 3.22 0.31 12.95
C TYR A 85 2.77 -0.20 14.33
N ALA A 86 1.44 -0.20 14.54
CA ALA A 86 0.79 -0.60 15.80
C ALA A 86 1.34 0.13 17.04
N GLY A 87 1.76 1.39 16.88
CA GLY A 87 2.33 2.21 17.96
C GLY A 87 3.81 1.96 18.22
N GLY A 88 4.49 1.22 17.34
CA GLY A 88 5.93 0.98 17.46
C GLY A 88 6.77 2.24 17.32
N PRO A 89 8.05 2.20 17.77
CA PRO A 89 8.92 3.37 17.78
C PRO A 89 9.46 3.74 16.40
N GLN A 90 9.29 2.89 15.40
CA GLN A 90 9.80 3.09 14.05
C GLN A 90 8.68 3.06 13.02
N ASN A 91 8.92 3.70 11.87
CA ASN A 91 8.03 3.62 10.73
C ASN A 91 8.12 2.23 10.07
N PRO A 92 7.02 1.73 9.48
CA PRO A 92 7.08 0.51 8.70
C PRO A 92 7.93 0.71 7.44
N ALA A 93 8.49 -0.38 6.92
CA ALA A 93 9.38 -0.35 5.76
C ALA A 93 8.70 0.26 4.52
N TRP A 94 7.37 0.03 4.35
CA TRP A 94 6.65 0.57 3.19
C TRP A 94 6.62 2.10 3.16
N TYR A 95 6.73 2.75 4.32
CA TYR A 95 6.83 4.22 4.38
C TYR A 95 8.07 4.72 3.62
N TYR A 96 9.22 4.13 3.90
CA TYR A 96 10.46 4.49 3.22
C TYR A 96 10.45 4.09 1.75
N ASN A 97 9.78 2.98 1.40
CA ASN A 97 9.58 2.60 0.02
C ASN A 97 8.81 3.67 -0.75
N LEU A 98 7.75 4.21 -0.16
CA LEU A 98 6.94 5.25 -0.78
C LEU A 98 7.65 6.61 -0.87
N LEU A 99 8.55 6.91 0.06
CA LEU A 99 9.37 8.12 -0.04
C LEU A 99 10.37 8.02 -1.20
N ALA A 100 10.94 6.85 -1.42
CA ALA A 100 11.91 6.62 -2.49
C ALA A 100 11.24 6.43 -3.84
N GLN A 101 10.10 5.71 -3.88
CA GLN A 101 9.31 5.45 -5.08
C GLN A 101 7.84 5.66 -4.75
N PRO A 102 7.28 6.83 -5.08
CA PRO A 102 5.94 7.21 -4.60
C PRO A 102 4.78 6.50 -5.31
N TYR A 103 5.03 5.83 -6.41
CA TYR A 103 3.97 5.10 -7.12
C TYR A 103 3.77 3.72 -6.52
N ALA A 104 2.51 3.37 -6.28
CA ALA A 104 2.12 2.15 -5.62
C ALA A 104 0.79 1.65 -6.17
N THR A 105 0.38 0.48 -5.70
CA THR A 105 -0.94 -0.06 -6.01
C THR A 105 -1.68 -0.33 -4.71
N ILE A 106 -2.96 0.03 -4.68
CA ILE A 106 -3.89 -0.33 -3.62
C ILE A 106 -4.88 -1.34 -4.20
N GLN A 107 -5.02 -2.49 -3.54
CA GLN A 107 -6.14 -3.39 -3.80
C GLN A 107 -7.17 -3.24 -2.69
N ASP A 108 -8.38 -2.81 -3.07
CA ASP A 108 -9.53 -2.66 -2.19
C ASP A 108 -10.62 -3.59 -2.68
N GLY A 109 -10.75 -4.76 -2.04
CA GLY A 109 -11.61 -5.83 -2.51
C GLY A 109 -11.19 -6.33 -3.89
N PRO A 110 -12.11 -6.37 -4.87
CA PRO A 110 -11.80 -6.82 -6.22
C PRO A 110 -11.11 -5.76 -7.09
N GLN A 111 -10.96 -4.52 -6.59
CA GLN A 111 -10.42 -3.41 -7.38
C GLN A 111 -8.96 -3.13 -7.00
N ALA A 112 -8.10 -3.11 -8.01
CA ALA A 112 -6.72 -2.66 -7.86
C ALA A 112 -6.58 -1.30 -8.56
N ARG A 113 -5.93 -0.34 -7.87
CA ARG A 113 -5.80 1.03 -8.35
C ARG A 113 -4.36 1.49 -8.25
N ARG A 114 -3.89 2.18 -9.28
CA ARG A 114 -2.59 2.85 -9.24
C ARG A 114 -2.74 4.15 -8.46
N VAL A 115 -1.77 4.40 -7.57
CA VAL A 115 -1.77 5.60 -6.71
C VAL A 115 -0.38 6.21 -6.66
N ARG A 116 -0.34 7.49 -6.30
CA ARG A 116 0.89 8.22 -6.01
C ARG A 116 0.83 8.74 -4.58
N ALA A 117 1.86 8.46 -3.80
CA ALA A 117 1.96 8.86 -2.40
C ALA A 117 2.45 10.31 -2.27
N ARG A 118 1.85 11.01 -1.33
CA ARG A 118 2.24 12.37 -0.92
C ARG A 118 2.08 12.49 0.58
N GLU A 119 3.12 12.92 1.29
CA GLU A 119 3.01 13.15 2.73
C GLU A 119 2.11 14.35 3.00
N VAL A 120 1.17 14.19 3.93
CA VAL A 120 0.27 15.25 4.34
C VAL A 120 0.73 15.88 5.65
N LEU A 121 0.51 17.17 5.80
CA LEU A 121 0.97 17.96 6.93
C LEU A 121 -0.16 18.85 7.45
N ASP A 122 0.03 19.37 8.66
CA ASP A 122 -0.80 20.42 9.25
C ASP A 122 -2.31 20.08 9.24
N ASP A 123 -3.14 20.97 8.73
CA ASP A 123 -4.60 20.83 8.75
C ASP A 123 -5.08 19.63 7.93
N GLU A 124 -4.43 19.33 6.82
CA GLU A 124 -4.75 18.16 6.01
C GLU A 124 -4.47 16.87 6.80
N LYS A 125 -3.34 16.81 7.48
CA LYS A 125 -2.99 15.67 8.32
C LYS A 125 -4.00 15.49 9.46
N GLN A 126 -4.41 16.59 10.08
CA GLN A 126 -5.41 16.56 11.15
C GLN A 126 -6.76 16.03 10.64
N ALA A 127 -7.18 16.44 9.44
CA ALA A 127 -8.41 15.95 8.85
C ALA A 127 -8.36 14.43 8.60
N TRP A 128 -7.20 13.90 8.19
CA TRP A 128 -7.01 12.45 8.05
C TRP A 128 -7.03 11.74 9.40
N TRP A 129 -6.43 12.32 10.44
CA TRP A 129 -6.52 11.77 11.79
C TRP A 129 -7.96 11.71 12.28
N ASP A 130 -8.73 12.74 12.06
CA ASP A 130 -10.14 12.78 12.48
C ASP A 130 -10.94 11.64 11.82
N LEU A 131 -10.74 11.43 10.53
CA LEU A 131 -11.38 10.33 9.80
C LEU A 131 -10.91 8.97 10.30
N ALA A 132 -9.61 8.80 10.51
CA ALA A 132 -9.02 7.54 10.97
C ALA A 132 -9.49 7.19 12.38
N ASP A 133 -9.50 8.15 13.29
CA ASP A 133 -9.94 7.96 14.67
C ASP A 133 -11.40 7.55 14.76
N ALA A 134 -12.24 8.05 13.87
CA ALA A 134 -13.66 7.68 13.81
C ALA A 134 -13.84 6.20 13.49
N GLY A 135 -12.94 5.61 12.70
CA GLY A 135 -12.99 4.19 12.29
C GLY A 135 -12.16 3.24 13.15
N ASN A 136 -11.15 3.75 13.86
CA ASN A 136 -10.24 2.91 14.63
C ASN A 136 -9.79 3.63 15.91
N PRO A 137 -10.36 3.26 17.07
CA PRO A 137 -10.01 3.90 18.33
C PRO A 137 -8.58 3.63 18.82
N ASN A 138 -7.88 2.68 18.20
CA ASN A 138 -6.52 2.34 18.59
C ASN A 138 -5.49 3.39 18.17
N TYR A 139 -5.79 4.23 17.18
CA TYR A 139 -4.82 5.22 16.70
C TYR A 139 -4.41 6.23 17.75
N ALA A 140 -5.34 6.67 18.61
CA ALA A 140 -5.00 7.58 19.72
C ALA A 140 -3.96 6.94 20.65
N ARG A 141 -4.13 5.65 20.97
CA ARG A 141 -3.16 4.89 21.75
C ARG A 141 -1.83 4.76 21.03
N TYR A 142 -1.84 4.48 19.73
CA TYR A 142 -0.61 4.36 18.95
C TYR A 142 0.18 5.67 18.93
N ARG A 143 -0.50 6.81 18.78
CA ARG A 143 0.16 8.13 18.88
C ARG A 143 0.79 8.34 20.26
N ALA A 144 0.08 7.94 21.32
CA ALA A 144 0.57 8.12 22.69
C ALA A 144 1.76 7.20 23.01
N THR A 145 1.78 5.98 22.51
CA THR A 145 2.80 4.98 22.85
C THR A 145 4.02 5.01 21.95
N SER A 146 3.89 5.52 20.70
CA SER A 146 4.98 5.49 19.74
C SER A 146 6.16 6.40 20.07
N GLY A 147 5.92 7.47 20.84
CA GLY A 147 6.95 8.47 21.17
C GLY A 147 7.42 9.28 19.98
N ARG A 148 6.69 9.29 18.88
CA ARG A 148 7.05 9.99 17.64
C ARG A 148 5.83 10.57 16.95
N ASP A 149 6.06 11.48 16.02
CA ASP A 149 5.02 11.97 15.12
C ASP A 149 4.82 10.94 14.00
N ILE A 150 3.63 10.34 13.97
CA ILE A 150 3.32 9.27 13.01
C ILE A 150 3.00 9.90 11.65
N PRO A 151 3.76 9.57 10.57
CA PRO A 151 3.47 10.09 9.24
C PRO A 151 2.18 9.54 8.65
N ILE A 152 1.52 10.36 7.84
CA ILE A 152 0.40 9.97 7.00
C ILE A 152 0.74 10.32 5.56
N LEU A 153 0.57 9.35 4.65
CA LEU A 153 0.72 9.57 3.22
C LEU A 153 -0.66 9.48 2.56
N ALA A 154 -1.03 10.52 1.82
CA ALA A 154 -2.19 10.45 0.95
C ALA A 154 -1.81 9.67 -0.32
N LEU A 155 -2.61 8.69 -0.67
CA LEU A 155 -2.43 7.87 -1.86
C LEU A 155 -3.48 8.31 -2.88
N GLU A 156 -3.08 9.19 -3.77
CA GLU A 156 -3.95 9.80 -4.76
C GLU A 156 -4.00 8.97 -6.04
N PRO A 157 -5.17 8.92 -6.73
CA PRO A 157 -5.26 8.19 -8.00
C PRO A 157 -4.18 8.66 -8.98
N ALA A 158 -3.53 7.70 -9.64
CA ALA A 158 -2.48 7.96 -10.63
C ALA A 158 -2.62 6.99 -11.79
N ASP A 159 -2.09 7.39 -12.94
CA ASP A 159 -2.01 6.54 -14.12
C ASP A 159 -0.59 5.99 -14.27
N TRP A 160 -0.46 4.85 -14.93
CA TRP A 160 0.85 4.29 -15.29
C TRP A 160 1.70 5.27 -16.11
N ALA A 161 1.06 6.12 -16.90
CA ALA A 161 1.74 7.14 -17.70
C ALA A 161 2.47 8.18 -16.85
N ASP A 162 2.00 8.43 -15.64
CA ASP A 162 2.60 9.42 -14.72
C ASP A 162 3.97 8.99 -14.22
N GLU A 163 4.26 7.68 -14.20
CA GLU A 163 5.54 7.15 -13.75
C GLU A 163 6.66 7.35 -14.77
N VAL A 164 6.35 7.61 -16.02
CA VAL A 164 7.28 7.62 -17.15
C VAL A 164 7.63 9.04 -17.60
N GLY A 165 7.06 10.02 -16.91
CA GLY A 165 7.23 11.44 -17.24
C GLY A 165 8.45 12.11 -16.63
#